data_ac88fe569d848bc86a85b759d97962bd
#
_entry.id   ac88fe569d848bc86a85b759d97962bd
#
_cell.length_a   1.000
_cell.length_b   1.000
_cell.length_c   1.000
_cell.angle_alpha   90.00
_cell.angle_beta   90.00
_cell.angle_gamma   90.00
#
_symmetry.space_group_name_H-M   'P 1'
#
loop_
_entity.id
_entity.type
_entity.pdbx_description
1 polymer ?
#
loop_
_entity_poly.entity_id
_entity_poly.type
_entity_poly.pdbx_seq_one_letter_code
_entity_poly.pdbx_strand_id
1 'polypeptide(L)'
;AGILKKLDALTCTQPEKLPQFYAKDLVIMVDDKRALLENRVKDYQQMMSDFRDMKCEVQRQVLSGKVGKEVSYVLADEIISITSKSNDTDERQHSVCSYMFTRDGSQWKIALEHCSSLPDYSINPGDDALYYFHNPIY
;
A
#
# COMPACT_ATOMS: atom_id res chain seq x y z
N ALA A 1 3.81 10.95 -8.44
CA ALA A 1 4.92 9.99 -8.27
C ALA A 1 5.81 10.36 -7.08
N GLY A 2 6.18 11.64 -6.92
CA GLY A 2 7.03 12.08 -5.82
C GLY A 2 6.44 11.84 -4.43
N ILE A 3 5.14 12.03 -4.27
CA ILE A 3 4.46 11.83 -2.99
C ILE A 3 4.50 10.35 -2.59
N LEU A 4 4.22 9.45 -3.53
CA LEU A 4 4.24 8.02 -3.24
C LEU A 4 5.64 7.53 -2.88
N LYS A 5 6.68 8.05 -3.51
CA LYS A 5 8.06 7.74 -3.13
C LYS A 5 8.39 8.16 -1.70
N LYS A 6 7.98 9.37 -1.33
CA LYS A 6 8.16 9.87 0.03
C LYS A 6 7.38 9.06 1.05
N LEU A 7 6.15 8.72 0.70
CA LEU A 7 5.30 7.87 1.51
C LEU A 7 5.98 6.52 1.78
N ASP A 8 6.46 5.87 0.73
CA ASP A 8 7.09 4.56 0.83
C ASP A 8 8.35 4.60 1.71
N ALA A 9 9.13 5.66 1.59
CA ALA A 9 10.33 5.83 2.40
C ALA A 9 10.01 5.95 3.90
N LEU A 10 8.86 6.50 4.25
CA LEU A 10 8.46 6.71 5.64
C LEU A 10 7.65 5.56 6.24
N THR A 11 6.97 4.79 5.41
CA THR A 11 6.10 3.71 5.89
C THR A 11 6.83 2.74 6.81
N CYS A 12 8.04 2.36 6.45
CA CYS A 12 8.84 1.40 7.20
C CYS A 12 9.85 2.03 8.16
N THR A 13 9.90 3.34 8.26
CA THR A 13 10.88 4.06 9.10
C THR A 13 10.22 4.98 10.11
N GLN A 14 9.32 5.84 9.66
CA GLN A 14 8.66 6.84 10.48
C GLN A 14 7.18 6.91 10.11
N PRO A 15 6.40 5.88 10.42
CA PRO A 15 4.98 5.83 10.03
C PRO A 15 4.15 6.95 10.64
N GLU A 16 4.57 7.53 11.76
CA GLU A 16 3.89 8.66 12.38
C GLU A 16 3.88 9.92 11.50
N LYS A 17 4.72 9.96 10.47
CA LYS A 17 4.76 11.07 9.51
C LYS A 17 3.88 10.86 8.29
N LEU A 18 3.28 9.69 8.14
CA LEU A 18 2.41 9.39 7.00
C LEU A 18 1.22 10.35 6.86
N PRO A 19 0.55 10.78 7.96
CA PRO A 19 -0.63 11.62 7.84
C PRO A 19 -0.42 12.93 7.07
N GLN A 20 0.81 13.44 6.99
CA GLN A 20 1.08 14.68 6.25
C GLN A 20 0.78 14.58 4.75
N PHE A 21 0.74 13.37 4.21
CA PHE A 21 0.49 13.14 2.78
C PHE A 21 -0.99 12.96 2.44
N TYR A 22 -1.85 12.92 3.45
CA TYR A 22 -3.26 12.57 3.29
C TYR A 22 -4.16 13.77 3.56
N ALA A 23 -5.25 13.86 2.81
CA ALA A 23 -6.26 14.88 3.01
C ALA A 23 -7.06 14.59 4.29
N LYS A 24 -7.66 15.63 4.87
CA LYS A 24 -8.44 15.50 6.11
C LYS A 24 -9.70 14.65 5.92
N ASP A 25 -10.29 14.71 4.73
CA ASP A 25 -11.50 13.96 4.37
C ASP A 25 -11.18 12.63 3.66
N LEU A 26 -10.00 12.11 3.90
CA LEU A 26 -9.50 10.88 3.32
C LEU A 26 -10.46 9.71 3.50
N VAL A 27 -10.60 8.92 2.43
CA VAL A 27 -11.24 7.61 2.48
C VAL A 27 -10.24 6.55 2.04
N ILE A 28 -10.07 5.53 2.88
CA ILE A 28 -9.24 4.37 2.56
C ILE A 28 -10.13 3.13 2.55
N MET A 29 -10.08 2.39 1.46
CA MET A 29 -10.74 1.08 1.35
C MET A 29 -9.68 0.03 1.06
N VAL A 30 -9.72 -1.05 1.81
CA VAL A 30 -8.88 -2.21 1.58
C VAL A 30 -9.81 -3.41 1.39
N ASP A 31 -9.80 -3.96 0.19
CA ASP A 31 -10.78 -4.95 -0.26
C ASP A 31 -12.19 -4.36 -0.11
N ASP A 32 -13.04 -4.96 0.70
CA ASP A 32 -14.41 -4.48 0.92
C ASP A 32 -14.58 -3.70 2.24
N LYS A 33 -13.47 -3.36 2.90
CA LYS A 33 -13.52 -2.75 4.24
C LYS A 33 -12.90 -1.37 4.25
N ARG A 34 -13.51 -0.49 5.04
CA ARG A 34 -12.93 0.82 5.30
C ARG A 34 -11.80 0.70 6.32
N ALA A 35 -10.67 1.33 6.02
CA ALA A 35 -9.53 1.39 6.92
C ALA A 35 -9.34 2.81 7.44
N LEU A 36 -8.74 2.93 8.61
CA LEU A 36 -8.39 4.22 9.21
C LEU A 36 -6.88 4.39 9.18
N LEU A 37 -6.43 5.57 8.74
CA LEU A 37 -5.01 5.88 8.67
C LEU A 37 -4.33 5.80 10.04
N GLU A 38 -4.99 6.28 11.09
CA GLU A 38 -4.44 6.23 12.44
C GLU A 38 -4.17 4.79 12.90
N ASN A 39 -5.02 3.85 12.53
CA ASN A 39 -4.82 2.44 12.84
C ASN A 39 -3.64 1.86 12.06
N ARG A 40 -3.50 2.24 10.79
CA ARG A 40 -2.37 1.84 9.96
C ARG A 40 -1.05 2.31 10.58
N VAL A 41 -0.99 3.56 11.03
CA VAL A 41 0.20 4.12 11.68
C VAL A 41 0.53 3.34 12.95
N LYS A 42 -0.48 3.08 13.78
CA LYS A 42 -0.30 2.30 15.02
C LYS A 42 0.20 0.89 14.74
N ASP A 43 -0.34 0.24 13.72
CA ASP A 43 0.05 -1.12 13.35
C ASP A 43 1.53 -1.18 12.93
N TYR A 44 1.99 -0.24 12.13
CA TYR A 44 3.40 -0.17 11.75
C TYR A 44 4.30 0.14 12.94
N GLN A 45 3.88 1.07 13.80
CA GLN A 45 4.64 1.38 15.03
C GLN A 45 4.74 0.17 15.94
N GLN A 46 3.66 -0.59 16.09
CA GLN A 46 3.63 -1.79 16.91
C GLN A 46 4.56 -2.86 16.34
N MET A 47 4.54 -3.09 15.03
CA MET A 47 5.45 -4.03 14.39
C MET A 47 6.91 -3.64 14.59
N MET A 48 7.24 -2.36 14.46
CA MET A 48 8.60 -1.86 14.65
C MET A 48 9.06 -2.02 16.09
N SER A 49 8.15 -1.91 17.04
CA SER A 49 8.43 -2.13 18.46
C SER A 49 8.61 -3.60 18.80
N ASP A 50 7.76 -4.46 18.22
CA ASP A 50 7.78 -5.90 18.52
C ASP A 50 8.94 -6.62 17.84
N PHE A 51 9.34 -6.19 16.65
CA PHE A 51 10.35 -6.85 15.84
C PHE A 51 11.52 -5.90 15.59
N ARG A 52 12.50 -5.91 16.50
CA ARG A 52 13.65 -4.99 16.43
C ARG A 52 14.52 -5.20 15.19
N ASP A 53 14.58 -6.42 14.69
CA ASP A 53 15.33 -6.77 13.48
C ASP A 53 14.46 -6.78 12.23
N MET A 54 13.30 -6.16 12.31
CA MET A 54 12.36 -6.14 11.18
C MET A 54 12.95 -5.39 10.01
N LYS A 55 12.86 -6.03 8.84
CA LYS A 55 13.08 -5.39 7.56
C LYS A 55 11.75 -5.24 6.85
N CYS A 56 11.47 -4.04 6.40
CA CYS A 56 10.24 -3.71 5.70
C CYS A 56 10.61 -3.01 4.41
N GLU A 57 10.05 -3.48 3.31
CA GLU A 57 10.31 -2.91 1.99
C GLU A 57 9.00 -2.75 1.24
N VAL A 58 8.82 -1.60 0.61
CA VAL A 58 7.70 -1.32 -0.26
C VAL A 58 8.22 -1.25 -1.68
N GLN A 59 7.74 -2.14 -2.54
CA GLN A 59 7.99 -2.10 -3.98
C GLN A 59 6.73 -1.65 -4.67
N ARG A 60 6.84 -0.61 -5.48
CA ARG A 60 5.69 -0.02 -6.15
C ARG A 60 5.99 0.17 -7.63
N GLN A 61 5.07 -0.30 -8.47
CA GLN A 61 5.12 -0.08 -9.90
C GLN A 61 3.87 0.69 -10.32
N VAL A 62 4.08 1.89 -10.88
CA VAL A 62 2.96 2.67 -11.41
C VAL A 62 2.53 2.06 -12.73
N LEU A 63 1.26 1.66 -12.80
CA LEU A 63 0.66 1.06 -13.99
C LEU A 63 0.02 2.10 -14.89
N SER A 64 -0.59 3.12 -14.30
CA SER A 64 -1.29 4.18 -15.01
C SER A 64 -1.42 5.39 -14.10
N GLY A 65 -1.56 6.56 -14.70
CA GLY A 65 -1.79 7.76 -13.93
C GLY A 65 -2.05 8.96 -14.83
N LYS A 66 -2.68 9.97 -14.27
CA LYS A 66 -2.95 11.23 -14.97
C LYS A 66 -2.93 12.38 -13.97
N VAL A 67 -2.22 13.43 -14.34
CA VAL A 67 -2.15 14.65 -13.53
C VAL A 67 -3.14 15.67 -14.10
N GLY A 68 -4.09 16.11 -13.28
CA GLY A 68 -5.01 17.19 -13.58
C GLY A 68 -4.64 18.46 -12.82
N LYS A 69 -5.45 19.49 -12.96
CA LYS A 69 -5.24 20.77 -12.25
C LYS A 69 -5.59 20.66 -10.77
N GLU A 70 -6.73 20.04 -10.47
CA GLU A 70 -7.28 19.94 -9.12
C GLU A 70 -7.27 18.51 -8.59
N VAL A 71 -7.33 17.54 -9.50
CA VAL A 71 -7.41 16.11 -9.18
C VAL A 71 -6.45 15.35 -10.06
N SER A 72 -5.76 14.40 -9.45
CA SER A 72 -4.87 13.46 -10.13
C SER A 72 -5.17 12.04 -9.65
N TYR A 73 -4.85 11.04 -10.46
CA TYR A 73 -4.97 9.66 -10.03
C TYR A 73 -3.74 8.86 -10.43
N VAL A 74 -3.49 7.82 -9.66
CA VAL A 74 -2.43 6.83 -9.93
C VAL A 74 -3.00 5.45 -9.64
N LEU A 75 -2.75 4.51 -10.55
CA LEU A 75 -2.97 3.09 -10.34
C LEU A 75 -1.60 2.43 -10.20
N ALA A 76 -1.38 1.69 -9.15
CA ALA A 76 -0.08 1.09 -8.86
C ALA A 76 -0.21 -0.34 -8.38
N ASP A 77 0.76 -1.15 -8.75
CA ASP A 77 0.97 -2.47 -8.20
C ASP A 77 1.95 -2.34 -7.04
N GLU A 78 1.62 -2.93 -5.90
CA GLU A 78 2.40 -2.79 -4.67
C GLU A 78 2.69 -4.12 -4.02
N ILE A 79 3.94 -4.28 -3.58
CA ILE A 79 4.33 -5.40 -2.74
C ILE A 79 4.98 -4.83 -1.49
N ILE A 80 4.41 -5.16 -0.33
CA ILE A 80 5.01 -4.86 0.96
C ILE A 80 5.59 -6.15 1.51
N SER A 81 6.89 -6.14 1.77
CA SER A 81 7.61 -7.30 2.32
C SER A 81 8.06 -6.97 3.74
N ILE A 82 7.72 -7.83 4.67
CA ILE A 82 8.08 -7.71 6.08
C ILE A 82 8.78 -8.99 6.49
N THR A 83 10.05 -8.87 6.90
CA THR A 83 10.85 -10.00 7.33
C THR A 83 11.46 -9.73 8.69
N SER A 84 11.53 -10.77 9.54
CA SER A 84 12.20 -10.74 10.82
C SER A 84 12.80 -12.11 11.08
N LYS A 85 14.12 -12.17 11.14
CA LYS A 85 14.84 -13.44 11.38
C LYS A 85 14.62 -13.97 12.79
N SER A 86 14.61 -13.09 13.78
CA SER A 86 14.45 -13.48 15.19
C SER A 86 13.06 -14.04 15.47
N ASN A 87 12.06 -13.66 14.70
CA ASN A 87 10.67 -14.11 14.87
C ASN A 87 10.22 -15.04 13.76
N ASP A 88 11.13 -15.46 12.87
CA ASP A 88 10.85 -16.34 11.74
C ASP A 88 9.64 -15.85 10.91
N THR A 89 9.61 -14.55 10.68
CA THR A 89 8.53 -13.90 9.93
C THR A 89 9.01 -13.55 8.53
N ASP A 90 8.23 -13.97 7.54
CA ASP A 90 8.43 -13.60 6.14
C ASP A 90 7.05 -13.43 5.52
N GLU A 91 6.58 -12.20 5.51
CA GLU A 91 5.26 -11.86 5.00
C GLU A 91 5.39 -10.95 3.79
N ARG A 92 4.60 -11.25 2.76
CA ARG A 92 4.43 -10.41 1.59
C ARG A 92 2.96 -10.14 1.39
N GLN A 93 2.64 -8.88 1.16
CA GLN A 93 1.31 -8.47 0.81
C GLN A 93 1.34 -7.80 -0.55
N HIS A 94 0.67 -8.40 -1.52
CA HIS A 94 0.56 -7.90 -2.87
C HIS A 94 -0.82 -7.27 -3.06
N SER A 95 -0.86 -6.06 -3.56
CA SER A 95 -2.10 -5.32 -3.78
C SER A 95 -2.01 -4.51 -5.05
N VAL A 96 -3.16 -4.27 -5.66
CA VAL A 96 -3.30 -3.23 -6.68
C VAL A 96 -4.07 -2.09 -6.04
N CYS A 97 -3.48 -0.90 -6.08
CA CYS A 97 -4.02 0.26 -5.39
C CYS A 97 -4.31 1.40 -6.35
N SER A 98 -5.46 2.03 -6.16
CA SER A 98 -5.83 3.28 -6.83
C SER A 98 -5.73 4.41 -5.83
N TYR A 99 -5.08 5.49 -6.25
CA TYR A 99 -4.94 6.70 -5.44
C TYR A 99 -5.55 7.87 -6.18
N MET A 100 -6.37 8.64 -5.48
CA MET A 100 -6.82 9.94 -5.97
C MET A 100 -6.18 11.03 -5.11
N PHE A 101 -5.56 11.98 -5.79
CA PHE A 101 -4.94 13.13 -5.15
C PHE A 101 -5.77 14.36 -5.39
N THR A 102 -5.93 15.19 -4.37
CA THR A 102 -6.56 16.50 -4.50
C THR A 102 -5.55 17.56 -4.12
N ARG A 103 -5.73 18.74 -4.69
CA ARG A 103 -4.84 19.85 -4.45
C ARG A 103 -5.32 20.69 -3.27
N ASP A 104 -4.42 20.89 -2.32
CA ASP A 104 -4.64 21.78 -1.18
C ASP A 104 -3.60 22.89 -1.27
N GLY A 105 -4.01 24.03 -1.83
CA GLY A 105 -3.07 25.11 -2.14
C GLY A 105 -2.05 24.66 -3.17
N SER A 106 -0.77 24.68 -2.81
CA SER A 106 0.32 24.23 -3.68
C SER A 106 0.69 22.75 -3.48
N GLN A 107 0.02 22.08 -2.54
CA GLN A 107 0.36 20.70 -2.17
C GLN A 107 -0.71 19.71 -2.62
N TRP A 108 -0.25 18.57 -3.12
CA TRP A 108 -1.10 17.45 -3.42
C TRP A 108 -1.24 16.55 -2.19
N LYS A 109 -2.46 16.11 -1.91
CA LYS A 109 -2.78 15.20 -0.80
C LYS A 109 -3.56 14.02 -1.32
N ILE A 110 -3.36 12.85 -0.71
CA ILE A 110 -4.14 11.66 -1.03
C ILE A 110 -5.51 11.80 -0.38
N ALA A 111 -6.56 11.83 -1.20
CA ALA A 111 -7.93 11.95 -0.74
C ALA A 111 -8.67 10.60 -0.79
N LEU A 112 -8.22 9.69 -1.64
CA LEU A 112 -8.80 8.36 -1.75
C LEU A 112 -7.67 7.36 -1.99
N GLU A 113 -7.73 6.26 -1.27
CA GLU A 113 -6.87 5.11 -1.49
C GLU A 113 -7.75 3.87 -1.48
N HIS A 114 -7.73 3.11 -2.55
CA HIS A 114 -8.45 1.84 -2.65
C HIS A 114 -7.48 0.76 -3.08
N CYS A 115 -7.29 -0.23 -2.24
CA CYS A 115 -6.40 -1.35 -2.51
C CYS A 115 -7.18 -2.65 -2.54
N SER A 116 -6.91 -3.45 -3.56
CA SER A 116 -7.40 -4.82 -3.65
C SER A 116 -6.23 -5.76 -3.42
N SER A 117 -6.35 -6.59 -2.39
CA SER A 117 -5.34 -7.60 -2.10
C SER A 117 -5.39 -8.70 -3.12
N LEU A 118 -4.23 -9.07 -3.64
CA LEU A 118 -4.09 -10.21 -4.53
C LEU A 118 -3.69 -11.42 -3.70
N PRO A 119 -4.15 -12.61 -4.09
CA PRO A 119 -3.67 -13.82 -3.45
C PRO A 119 -2.16 -13.92 -3.56
N ASP A 120 -1.52 -14.39 -2.51
CA ASP A 120 -0.10 -14.69 -2.57
C ASP A 120 0.09 -15.91 -3.48
N TYR A 121 0.55 -15.63 -4.69
CA TYR A 121 0.85 -16.68 -5.66
C TYR A 121 2.23 -17.29 -5.44
N SER A 122 2.71 -17.38 -4.22
CA SER A 122 3.81 -18.28 -3.89
C SER A 122 3.35 -19.72 -4.07
N ILE A 123 2.82 -19.99 -5.24
CA ILE A 123 2.11 -21.19 -5.60
C ILE A 123 3.10 -22.15 -6.23
N ASN A 124 2.96 -23.41 -5.90
CA ASN A 124 3.64 -24.47 -6.63
C ASN A 124 3.28 -24.38 -8.11
N PRO A 125 4.28 -24.35 -8.99
CA PRO A 125 4.00 -24.29 -10.43
C PRO A 125 3.07 -25.41 -10.84
N GLY A 126 1.98 -25.06 -11.51
CA GLY A 126 1.01 -26.01 -12.00
C GLY A 126 -0.28 -26.10 -11.21
N ASP A 127 -0.34 -25.41 -10.05
CA ASP A 127 -1.55 -25.42 -9.23
C ASP A 127 -2.51 -24.27 -9.62
N ASP A 128 -2.96 -23.56 -8.63
CA ASP A 128 -4.07 -22.61 -8.73
C ASP A 128 -3.84 -21.45 -9.68
N ALA A 129 -2.59 -21.14 -10.03
CA ALA A 129 -2.30 -20.08 -10.99
C ALA A 129 -2.97 -20.33 -12.34
N LEU A 130 -2.91 -21.58 -12.84
CA LEU A 130 -3.59 -21.95 -14.07
C LEU A 130 -5.11 -21.89 -13.93
N TYR A 131 -5.61 -22.26 -12.76
CA TYR A 131 -7.03 -22.17 -12.47
C TYR A 131 -7.54 -20.72 -12.60
N TYR A 132 -6.83 -19.77 -12.01
CA TYR A 132 -7.23 -18.35 -12.06
C TYR A 132 -7.16 -17.77 -13.47
N PHE A 133 -6.21 -18.19 -14.27
CA PHE A 133 -6.10 -17.73 -15.66
C PHE A 133 -7.19 -18.31 -16.56
N HIS A 134 -7.61 -19.53 -16.32
CA HIS A 134 -8.60 -20.21 -17.15
C HIS A 134 -10.03 -20.04 -16.63
N ASN A 135 -10.19 -19.72 -15.38
CA ASN A 135 -11.51 -19.55 -14.73
C ASN A 135 -11.54 -18.22 -13.97
N PRO A 136 -11.43 -17.07 -14.66
CA PRO A 136 -11.55 -15.79 -13.98
C PRO A 136 -12.95 -15.67 -13.40
N ILE A 137 -13.01 -15.40 -12.10
CA ILE A 137 -14.27 -15.26 -11.37
C ILE A 137 -14.70 -13.79 -11.36
N TYR A 138 -13.95 -12.96 -12.01
CA TYR A 138 -14.21 -11.53 -12.12
C TYR A 138 -14.57 -11.13 -13.53
#